data_b956a2deb7201752fa6eb6287b3db103
#
_entry.id   b956a2deb7201752fa6eb6287b3db103
#
_cell.length_a   1.000
_cell.length_b   1.000
_cell.length_c   1.000
_cell.angle_alpha   90.00
_cell.angle_beta   90.00
_cell.angle_gamma   90.00
#
_symmetry.space_group_name_H-M   'P 1'
#
loop_
_entity.id
_entity.type
_entity.pdbx_description
1 polymer ?
#
loop_
_entity_poly.entity_id
_entity_poly.type
_entity_poly.pdbx_seq_one_letter_code
_entity_poly.pdbx_strand_id
1 'polypeptide(L)'
;MIKRTSRAFEISSCYDGAMCGRFTNQYTWRELADLYRITEPYIHPISNLEPRFNFAPMQGGVVVRLGKEGRREPVMMRWGLVPSWSKDDKAGAAMINAKAETVAEKPAYRAAFKARPCLVVADGFYEWAKVGPKEKQPYFLTTKGRAPFAFAGLWDWWRAQEAPNDEPRLETFTILTTEPNALCAPIHNRMPVILGRDDWSGWLGTVDERKSLLRSFPAERMECWPVGKAVGNVRNEEAPLIERVAI
;
A
#
# COMPACT_ATOMS: atom_id res chain seq x y z
N MET A 1 19.79 -31.53 -6.37
CA MET A 1 18.63 -31.24 -7.25
C MET A 1 17.39 -31.20 -6.33
N ILE A 2 17.14 -30.03 -5.74
CA ILE A 2 16.06 -29.84 -4.72
C ILE A 2 14.89 -29.23 -5.44
N LYS A 3 13.79 -29.99 -5.59
CA LYS A 3 12.53 -29.50 -6.17
C LYS A 3 11.88 -28.49 -5.24
N ARG A 4 11.91 -27.22 -5.60
CA ARG A 4 11.04 -26.18 -5.00
C ARG A 4 9.61 -26.42 -5.47
N THR A 5 8.78 -26.99 -4.63
CA THR A 5 7.33 -27.02 -4.81
C THR A 5 6.78 -25.67 -4.37
N SER A 6 6.48 -24.82 -5.35
CA SER A 6 5.67 -23.62 -5.12
C SER A 6 4.23 -24.07 -4.84
N ARG A 7 3.82 -24.11 -3.58
CA ARG A 7 2.41 -24.18 -3.22
C ARG A 7 1.79 -22.82 -3.49
N ALA A 8 1.01 -22.73 -4.56
CA ALA A 8 0.07 -21.65 -4.75
C ALA A 8 -0.94 -21.67 -3.60
N PHE A 9 -0.92 -20.64 -2.76
CA PHE A 9 -1.96 -20.43 -1.75
C PHE A 9 -3.24 -20.03 -2.48
N GLU A 10 -4.27 -20.86 -2.40
CA GLU A 10 -5.65 -20.47 -2.74
C GLU A 10 -6.09 -19.39 -1.75
N ILE A 11 -6.09 -18.15 -2.19
CA ILE A 11 -6.69 -17.04 -1.46
C ILE A 11 -8.20 -17.16 -1.65
N SER A 12 -8.83 -17.88 -0.72
CA SER A 12 -10.29 -17.93 -0.59
C SER A 12 -10.84 -16.50 -0.39
N SER A 13 -11.92 -16.17 -1.09
CA SER A 13 -12.57 -14.87 -1.19
C SER A 13 -13.26 -14.41 0.11
N CYS A 14 -12.54 -14.31 1.22
CA CYS A 14 -13.08 -13.88 2.51
C CYS A 14 -12.40 -12.61 3.02
N TYR A 15 -12.51 -11.50 2.27
CA TYR A 15 -12.24 -10.16 2.78
C TYR A 15 -13.51 -9.30 2.78
N ASP A 16 -14.56 -9.81 3.43
CA ASP A 16 -15.73 -8.98 3.81
C ASP A 16 -15.32 -8.09 4.99
N GLY A 17 -14.86 -6.87 4.68
CA GLY A 17 -14.52 -5.86 5.69
C GLY A 17 -13.10 -5.31 5.66
N ALA A 18 -12.21 -5.77 4.79
CA ALA A 18 -10.87 -5.19 4.63
C ALA A 18 -10.96 -3.88 3.83
N MET A 19 -10.61 -2.78 4.48
CA MET A 19 -10.51 -1.43 3.91
C MET A 19 -9.32 -1.34 2.96
N CYS A 20 -9.44 -0.58 1.86
CA CYS A 20 -8.37 -0.28 0.90
C CYS A 20 -7.50 -1.52 0.62
N GLY A 21 -8.14 -2.57 0.09
CA GLY A 21 -7.51 -3.86 -0.19
C GLY A 21 -6.95 -3.98 -1.62
N ARG A 22 -7.01 -2.93 -2.44
CA ARG A 22 -6.55 -2.92 -3.83
C ARG A 22 -6.08 -1.55 -4.25
N PHE A 23 -4.92 -1.48 -4.91
CA PHE A 23 -4.44 -0.23 -5.48
C PHE A 23 -3.69 -0.47 -6.80
N THR A 24 -3.31 0.60 -7.46
CA THR A 24 -2.55 0.59 -8.70
C THR A 24 -1.20 1.27 -8.50
N ASN A 25 -0.21 0.80 -9.25
CA ASN A 25 1.07 1.46 -9.43
C ASN A 25 1.46 1.34 -10.90
N GLN A 26 1.19 2.37 -11.68
CA GLN A 26 1.42 2.38 -13.12
C GLN A 26 2.77 3.00 -13.51
N TYR A 27 3.58 3.40 -12.51
CA TYR A 27 4.90 3.99 -12.78
C TYR A 27 5.89 2.94 -13.29
N THR A 28 6.57 3.28 -14.37
CA THR A 28 7.80 2.60 -14.76
C THR A 28 8.92 2.93 -13.76
N TRP A 29 9.99 2.16 -13.78
CA TRP A 29 11.15 2.43 -12.94
C TRP A 29 11.71 3.85 -13.12
N ARG A 30 11.81 4.32 -14.37
CA ARG A 30 12.33 5.66 -14.69
C ARG A 30 11.47 6.75 -14.08
N GLU A 31 10.15 6.67 -14.28
CA GLU A 31 9.21 7.64 -13.72
C GLU A 31 9.24 7.64 -12.19
N LEU A 32 9.35 6.47 -11.57
CA LEU A 32 9.46 6.34 -10.13
C LEU A 32 10.77 6.98 -9.62
N ALA A 33 11.91 6.69 -10.26
CA ALA A 33 13.20 7.22 -9.86
C ALA A 33 13.23 8.75 -9.93
N ASP A 34 12.70 9.33 -11.01
CA ASP A 34 12.60 10.78 -11.19
C ASP A 34 11.63 11.40 -10.17
N LEU A 35 10.45 10.80 -9.99
CA LEU A 35 9.40 11.29 -9.11
C LEU A 35 9.86 11.34 -7.65
N TYR A 36 10.48 10.26 -7.17
CA TYR A 36 10.95 10.14 -5.78
C TYR A 36 12.36 10.68 -5.56
N ARG A 37 13.02 11.23 -6.59
CA ARG A 37 14.39 11.77 -6.54
C ARG A 37 15.40 10.74 -6.03
N ILE A 38 15.38 9.57 -6.63
CA ILE A 38 16.31 8.50 -6.32
C ILE A 38 17.61 8.77 -7.09
N THR A 39 18.67 9.07 -6.37
CA THR A 39 19.92 9.62 -6.93
C THR A 39 21.00 8.58 -7.24
N GLU A 40 20.82 7.34 -6.81
CA GLU A 40 21.80 6.30 -7.08
C GLU A 40 21.40 5.47 -8.31
N PRO A 41 22.36 5.05 -9.15
CA PRO A 41 22.10 4.10 -10.21
C PRO A 41 21.86 2.72 -9.57
N TYR A 42 20.64 2.51 -9.09
CA TYR A 42 20.27 1.21 -8.56
C TYR A 42 20.16 0.22 -9.73
N ILE A 43 21.24 -0.54 -9.94
CA ILE A 43 21.15 -1.86 -10.53
C ILE A 43 20.45 -2.75 -9.49
N HIS A 44 19.17 -2.54 -9.31
CA HIS A 44 18.37 -3.22 -8.30
C HIS A 44 17.34 -4.11 -8.99
N PRO A 45 16.86 -5.20 -8.35
CA PRO A 45 15.78 -6.04 -8.87
C PRO A 45 14.52 -5.30 -9.29
N ILE A 46 14.36 -4.04 -8.88
CA ILE A 46 13.24 -3.15 -9.23
C ILE A 46 13.37 -2.52 -10.62
N SER A 47 14.53 -2.61 -11.28
CA SER A 47 14.75 -2.00 -12.62
C SER A 47 13.79 -2.50 -13.71
N ASN A 48 13.17 -3.65 -13.52
CA ASN A 48 12.15 -4.22 -14.40
C ASN A 48 10.73 -4.01 -13.85
N LEU A 49 10.48 -2.90 -13.14
CA LEU A 49 9.16 -2.58 -12.63
C LEU A 49 8.19 -2.35 -13.79
N GLU A 50 7.16 -3.18 -13.82
CA GLU A 50 6.06 -3.03 -14.77
C GLU A 50 4.84 -2.40 -14.11
N PRO A 51 4.01 -1.68 -14.86
CA PRO A 51 2.75 -1.15 -14.37
C PRO A 51 1.85 -2.25 -13.81
N ARG A 52 1.26 -1.99 -12.63
CA ARG A 52 0.35 -2.88 -11.95
C ARG A 52 -1.01 -2.20 -11.77
N PHE A 53 -2.07 -2.86 -12.25
CA PHE A 53 -3.43 -2.31 -12.23
C PHE A 53 -4.33 -2.93 -11.16
N ASN A 54 -3.86 -3.95 -10.43
CA ASN A 54 -4.70 -4.65 -9.44
C ASN A 54 -3.86 -5.25 -8.29
N PHE A 55 -3.13 -4.39 -7.61
CA PHE A 55 -2.24 -4.81 -6.53
C PHE A 55 -3.05 -5.28 -5.32
N ALA A 56 -2.81 -6.49 -4.85
CA ALA A 56 -3.55 -7.14 -3.77
C ALA A 56 -2.69 -7.42 -2.54
N PRO A 57 -3.29 -7.59 -1.35
CA PRO A 57 -2.57 -8.00 -0.15
C PRO A 57 -1.70 -9.25 -0.33
N MET A 58 -0.65 -9.36 0.44
CA MET A 58 0.36 -10.41 0.44
C MET A 58 1.27 -10.43 -0.81
N GLN A 59 1.08 -9.54 -1.76
CA GLN A 59 1.99 -9.36 -2.91
C GLN A 59 3.14 -8.41 -2.54
N GLY A 60 4.27 -8.54 -3.26
CA GLY A 60 5.42 -7.65 -3.13
C GLY A 60 5.18 -6.33 -3.87
N GLY A 61 5.36 -5.18 -3.23
CA GLY A 61 5.19 -3.86 -3.80
C GLY A 61 6.33 -2.91 -3.49
N VAL A 62 6.47 -1.88 -4.32
CA VAL A 62 7.51 -0.88 -4.13
C VAL A 62 7.08 0.11 -3.05
N VAL A 63 7.96 0.29 -2.08
CA VAL A 63 7.90 1.39 -1.11
C VAL A 63 9.18 2.21 -1.19
N VAL A 64 9.10 3.48 -0.81
CA VAL A 64 10.26 4.35 -0.68
C VAL A 64 10.45 4.70 0.79
N ARG A 65 11.62 4.40 1.33
CA ARG A 65 12.02 4.73 2.71
C ARG A 65 13.29 5.59 2.73
N LEU A 66 13.70 6.05 3.88
CA LEU A 66 15.04 6.63 4.05
C LEU A 66 16.04 5.50 4.32
N GLY A 67 17.09 5.43 3.52
CA GLY A 67 18.25 4.58 3.72
C GLY A 67 19.21 5.15 4.76
N LYS A 68 20.37 4.51 4.93
CA LYS A 68 21.34 4.84 5.99
C LYS A 68 21.83 6.29 5.98
N GLU A 69 21.94 6.93 4.84
CA GLU A 69 22.44 8.30 4.71
C GLU A 69 21.33 9.35 4.56
N GLY A 70 20.08 8.98 4.94
CA GLY A 70 18.93 9.86 4.79
C GLY A 70 18.48 10.05 3.33
N ARG A 71 19.06 9.28 2.39
CA ARG A 71 18.63 9.27 0.99
C ARG A 71 17.41 8.39 0.81
N ARG A 72 16.53 8.75 -0.13
CA ARG A 72 15.37 7.93 -0.49
C ARG A 72 15.81 6.65 -1.20
N GLU A 73 15.34 5.53 -0.69
CA GLU A 73 15.68 4.19 -1.15
C GLU A 73 14.40 3.44 -1.51
N PRO A 74 14.24 3.00 -2.77
CA PRO A 74 13.12 2.15 -3.16
C PRO A 74 13.41 0.71 -2.76
N VAL A 75 12.44 0.06 -2.16
CA VAL A 75 12.56 -1.33 -1.67
C VAL A 75 11.30 -2.11 -2.05
N MET A 76 11.49 -3.37 -2.45
CA MET A 76 10.39 -4.30 -2.66
C MET A 76 10.02 -4.95 -1.31
N MET A 77 8.79 -4.70 -0.83
CA MET A 77 8.28 -5.27 0.42
C MET A 77 6.95 -5.96 0.21
N ARG A 78 6.63 -6.96 1.03
CA ARG A 78 5.32 -7.63 1.00
C ARG A 78 4.27 -6.78 1.71
N TRP A 79 3.12 -6.58 1.08
CA TRP A 79 1.98 -5.90 1.70
C TRP A 79 1.29 -6.79 2.74
N GLY A 80 1.26 -6.35 3.96
CA GLY A 80 0.78 -7.07 5.14
C GLY A 80 1.88 -7.14 6.18
N LEU A 81 1.90 -6.15 7.09
CA LEU A 81 2.96 -5.98 8.09
C LEU A 81 3.05 -7.19 9.01
N VAL A 82 4.24 -7.72 9.16
CA VAL A 82 4.56 -8.73 10.17
C VAL A 82 5.48 -8.08 11.20
N PRO A 83 4.98 -7.84 12.43
CA PRO A 83 5.83 -7.31 13.49
C PRO A 83 7.03 -8.25 13.75
N SER A 84 8.19 -7.68 14.04
CA SER A 84 9.44 -8.45 14.25
C SER A 84 9.36 -9.49 15.37
N TRP A 85 8.43 -9.32 16.33
CA TRP A 85 8.17 -10.25 17.43
C TRP A 85 7.08 -11.29 17.12
N SER A 86 6.48 -11.28 15.92
CA SER A 86 5.45 -12.25 15.55
C SER A 86 5.98 -13.69 15.51
N LYS A 87 5.16 -14.65 15.92
CA LYS A 87 5.54 -16.06 15.91
C LYS A 87 5.65 -16.63 14.49
N ASP A 88 4.80 -16.16 13.60
CA ASP A 88 4.80 -16.56 12.20
C ASP A 88 4.47 -15.35 11.28
N ASP A 89 4.61 -15.55 9.99
CA ASP A 89 4.39 -14.53 8.98
C ASP A 89 2.92 -14.39 8.54
N LYS A 90 2.02 -15.26 9.05
CA LYS A 90 0.58 -15.25 8.71
C LYS A 90 -0.14 -14.01 9.28
N ALA A 91 0.43 -13.43 10.35
CA ALA A 91 -0.08 -12.18 10.94
C ALA A 91 -0.23 -11.06 9.89
N GLY A 92 0.60 -11.05 8.85
CA GLY A 92 0.55 -10.05 7.79
C GLY A 92 -0.79 -9.96 7.08
N ALA A 93 -1.50 -11.07 6.90
CA ALA A 93 -2.81 -11.08 6.23
C ALA A 93 -3.87 -10.21 6.95
N ALA A 94 -3.79 -10.09 8.27
CA ALA A 94 -4.69 -9.25 9.07
C ALA A 94 -4.16 -7.82 9.26
N MET A 95 -2.94 -7.53 8.82
CA MET A 95 -2.24 -6.27 9.07
C MET A 95 -1.90 -5.51 7.77
N ILE A 96 -2.77 -5.60 6.77
CA ILE A 96 -2.65 -4.85 5.51
C ILE A 96 -2.87 -3.36 5.73
N ASN A 97 -3.69 -2.99 6.73
CA ASN A 97 -4.00 -1.62 7.08
C ASN A 97 -3.83 -1.34 8.59
N ALA A 98 -3.41 -0.12 8.91
CA ALA A 98 -3.34 0.39 10.27
C ALA A 98 -4.19 1.66 10.40
N LYS A 99 -4.98 1.78 11.48
CA LYS A 99 -5.81 2.97 11.72
C LYS A 99 -4.94 4.12 12.22
N ALA A 100 -5.01 5.28 11.57
CA ALA A 100 -4.27 6.49 11.92
C ALA A 100 -4.50 6.91 13.38
N GLU A 101 -5.72 6.75 13.86
CA GLU A 101 -6.16 7.17 15.21
C GLU A 101 -5.46 6.39 16.33
N THR A 102 -4.99 5.19 16.05
CA THR A 102 -4.41 4.31 17.09
C THR A 102 -3.01 3.80 16.75
N VAL A 103 -2.44 4.22 15.61
CA VAL A 103 -1.17 3.70 15.10
C VAL A 103 0.01 3.96 16.03
N ALA A 104 0.01 5.11 16.73
CA ALA A 104 1.06 5.48 17.66
C ALA A 104 1.04 4.66 18.97
N GLU A 105 -0.09 4.02 19.29
CA GLU A 105 -0.32 3.34 20.58
C GLU A 105 -0.28 1.82 20.45
N LYS A 106 -0.88 1.29 19.38
CA LYS A 106 -1.00 -0.17 19.21
C LYS A 106 0.35 -0.87 19.15
N PRO A 107 0.57 -1.93 19.95
CA PRO A 107 1.84 -2.66 20.00
C PRO A 107 2.37 -3.11 18.64
N ALA A 108 1.48 -3.49 17.73
CA ALA A 108 1.83 -3.95 16.39
C ALA A 108 2.45 -2.85 15.51
N TYR A 109 2.13 -1.58 15.75
CA TYR A 109 2.50 -0.49 14.85
C TYR A 109 3.35 0.60 15.50
N ARG A 110 3.26 0.80 16.83
CA ARG A 110 3.91 1.93 17.53
C ARG A 110 5.43 2.04 17.28
N ALA A 111 6.14 0.91 17.23
CA ALA A 111 7.56 0.89 16.96
C ALA A 111 7.88 1.27 15.50
N ALA A 112 7.09 0.76 14.55
CA ALA A 112 7.20 1.11 13.14
C ALA A 112 6.82 2.58 12.90
N PHE A 113 5.77 3.08 13.54
CA PHE A 113 5.36 4.49 13.45
C PHE A 113 6.45 5.44 13.96
N LYS A 114 7.15 5.06 15.03
CA LYS A 114 8.25 5.85 15.57
C LYS A 114 9.48 5.88 14.65
N ALA A 115 9.87 4.75 14.04
CA ALA A 115 11.19 4.59 13.44
C ALA A 115 11.22 4.13 11.98
N ARG A 116 10.10 3.64 11.42
CA ARG A 116 10.07 2.98 10.11
C ARG A 116 8.91 3.43 9.21
N PRO A 117 8.79 4.75 8.95
CA PRO A 117 7.85 5.23 7.94
C PRO A 117 8.33 4.85 6.54
N CYS A 118 7.38 4.69 5.63
CA CYS A 118 7.66 4.56 4.20
C CYS A 118 6.54 5.21 3.38
N LEU A 119 6.85 5.54 2.14
CA LEU A 119 5.90 5.96 1.13
C LEU A 119 5.52 4.73 0.30
N VAL A 120 4.25 4.33 0.31
CA VAL A 120 3.78 3.25 -0.56
C VAL A 120 3.47 3.84 -1.92
N VAL A 121 4.20 3.39 -2.94
CA VAL A 121 4.07 3.91 -4.30
C VAL A 121 2.73 3.49 -4.89
N ALA A 122 1.90 4.47 -5.21
CA ALA A 122 0.56 4.26 -5.76
C ALA A 122 0.14 5.44 -6.63
N ASP A 123 -0.78 5.21 -7.56
CA ASP A 123 -1.39 6.23 -8.40
C ASP A 123 -2.93 6.17 -8.44
N GLY A 124 -3.53 5.17 -7.76
CA GLY A 124 -4.95 5.00 -7.59
C GLY A 124 -5.27 3.82 -6.68
N PHE A 125 -6.52 3.70 -6.26
CA PHE A 125 -6.99 2.58 -5.47
C PHE A 125 -8.46 2.26 -5.76
N TYR A 126 -8.89 1.08 -5.35
CA TYR A 126 -10.26 0.65 -5.53
C TYR A 126 -10.97 0.52 -4.19
N GLU A 127 -12.25 0.90 -4.19
CA GLU A 127 -13.18 0.64 -3.11
C GLU A 127 -14.53 0.20 -3.66
N TRP A 128 -15.31 -0.50 -2.83
CA TRP A 128 -16.56 -1.14 -3.23
C TRP A 128 -17.76 -0.54 -2.50
N ALA A 129 -18.57 0.23 -3.24
CA ALA A 129 -19.84 0.72 -2.71
C ALA A 129 -20.87 -0.40 -2.64
N LYS A 130 -21.62 -0.47 -1.54
CA LYS A 130 -22.77 -1.36 -1.43
C LYS A 130 -23.95 -0.76 -2.21
N VAL A 131 -24.36 -1.43 -3.27
CA VAL A 131 -25.52 -1.01 -4.11
C VAL A 131 -26.74 -1.91 -3.93
N GLY A 132 -26.61 -2.97 -3.13
CA GLY A 132 -27.67 -3.90 -2.79
C GLY A 132 -27.27 -4.82 -1.63
N PRO A 133 -28.17 -5.72 -1.17
CA PRO A 133 -27.90 -6.59 -0.02
C PRO A 133 -26.68 -7.49 -0.17
N LYS A 134 -26.38 -7.91 -1.41
CA LYS A 134 -25.22 -8.76 -1.75
C LYS A 134 -24.42 -8.20 -2.92
N GLU A 135 -24.76 -7.00 -3.39
CA GLU A 135 -24.15 -6.42 -4.56
C GLU A 135 -23.24 -5.25 -4.19
N LYS A 136 -22.03 -5.26 -4.77
CA LYS A 136 -21.05 -4.20 -4.61
C LYS A 136 -20.64 -3.70 -6.00
N GLN A 137 -20.55 -2.37 -6.14
CA GLN A 137 -20.03 -1.68 -7.31
C GLN A 137 -18.61 -1.21 -7.00
N PRO A 138 -17.56 -1.66 -7.72
CA PRO A 138 -16.22 -1.13 -7.56
C PRO A 138 -16.09 0.26 -8.17
N TYR A 139 -15.35 1.10 -7.49
CA TYR A 139 -14.95 2.42 -7.92
C TYR A 139 -13.43 2.51 -7.93
N PHE A 140 -12.90 3.20 -8.92
CA PHE A 140 -11.50 3.62 -8.94
C PHE A 140 -11.43 5.06 -8.43
N LEU A 141 -10.49 5.31 -7.51
CA LEU A 141 -10.27 6.60 -6.88
C LEU A 141 -8.81 7.02 -7.10
N THR A 142 -8.62 8.28 -7.47
CA THR A 142 -7.30 8.86 -7.70
C THR A 142 -7.31 10.37 -7.41
N THR A 143 -6.18 11.03 -7.55
CA THR A 143 -6.07 12.49 -7.49
C THR A 143 -6.46 13.12 -8.83
N LYS A 144 -7.06 14.32 -8.79
CA LYS A 144 -7.40 15.06 -10.02
C LYS A 144 -6.19 15.26 -10.92
N GLY A 145 -6.40 15.01 -12.22
CA GLY A 145 -5.34 15.10 -13.20
C GLY A 145 -4.20 14.11 -12.99
N ARG A 146 -4.44 13.06 -12.20
CA ARG A 146 -3.47 12.03 -11.82
C ARG A 146 -2.17 12.62 -11.24
N ALA A 147 -2.32 13.69 -10.44
CA ALA A 147 -1.20 14.28 -9.72
C ALA A 147 -0.52 13.22 -8.83
N PRO A 148 0.81 13.13 -8.82
CA PRO A 148 1.52 12.10 -8.06
C PRO A 148 1.21 12.15 -6.56
N PHE A 149 0.97 10.99 -5.98
CA PHE A 149 0.80 10.80 -4.54
C PHE A 149 1.46 9.52 -4.06
N ALA A 150 1.52 9.32 -2.76
CA ALA A 150 1.86 8.06 -2.13
C ALA A 150 0.87 7.79 -1.00
N PHE A 151 0.69 6.53 -0.61
CA PHE A 151 0.06 6.27 0.68
C PHE A 151 1.07 6.37 1.81
N ALA A 152 0.62 6.87 2.95
CA ALA A 152 1.36 6.80 4.19
C ALA A 152 1.50 5.33 4.61
N GLY A 153 2.72 4.83 4.67
CA GLY A 153 3.03 3.47 5.03
C GLY A 153 3.95 3.37 6.24
N LEU A 154 3.90 2.21 6.87
CA LEU A 154 4.88 1.78 7.86
C LEU A 154 5.44 0.45 7.44
N TRP A 155 6.70 0.18 7.76
CA TRP A 155 7.32 -1.09 7.45
C TRP A 155 7.93 -1.73 8.68
N ASP A 156 8.08 -3.06 8.65
CA ASP A 156 8.83 -3.84 9.63
C ASP A 156 9.51 -5.01 8.93
N TRP A 157 10.44 -5.63 9.61
CA TRP A 157 11.09 -6.85 9.15
C TRP A 157 10.81 -7.99 10.11
N TRP A 158 10.70 -9.17 9.57
CA TRP A 158 10.47 -10.38 10.34
C TRP A 158 11.40 -11.50 9.88
N ARG A 159 11.73 -12.38 10.79
CA ARG A 159 12.43 -13.61 10.53
C ARG A 159 11.94 -14.68 11.51
N ALA A 160 11.80 -15.94 11.05
CA ALA A 160 11.44 -17.04 11.92
C ALA A 160 12.48 -17.19 13.06
N GLN A 161 12.03 -17.52 14.26
CA GLN A 161 12.91 -17.62 15.45
C GLN A 161 14.00 -18.67 15.28
N GLU A 162 13.70 -19.76 14.57
CA GLU A 162 14.63 -20.85 14.31
C GLU A 162 15.46 -20.68 13.03
N ALA A 163 15.25 -19.59 12.29
CA ALA A 163 15.97 -19.34 11.06
C ALA A 163 17.42 -18.95 11.33
N PRO A 164 18.38 -19.40 10.49
CA PRO A 164 19.77 -19.01 10.58
C PRO A 164 19.95 -17.50 10.55
N ASN A 165 21.03 -17.00 11.19
CA ASN A 165 21.26 -15.56 11.30
C ASN A 165 21.55 -14.86 9.95
N ASP A 166 22.01 -15.60 8.96
CA ASP A 166 22.29 -15.17 7.59
C ASP A 166 21.09 -15.28 6.65
N GLU A 167 19.97 -15.89 7.11
CA GLU A 167 18.75 -15.94 6.29
C GLU A 167 18.19 -14.51 6.07
N PRO A 168 17.82 -14.16 4.82
CA PRO A 168 17.23 -12.87 4.52
C PRO A 168 15.96 -12.61 5.33
N ARG A 169 15.85 -11.40 5.88
CA ARG A 169 14.66 -10.96 6.59
C ARG A 169 13.52 -10.68 5.61
N LEU A 170 12.31 -11.06 5.98
CA LEU A 170 11.12 -10.68 5.25
C LEU A 170 10.76 -9.23 5.61
N GLU A 171 10.91 -8.30 4.68
CA GLU A 171 10.44 -6.93 4.84
C GLU A 171 8.98 -6.80 4.40
N THR A 172 8.17 -6.17 5.24
CA THR A 172 6.72 -6.06 5.04
C THR A 172 6.25 -4.65 5.35
N PHE A 173 5.13 -4.23 4.73
CA PHE A 173 4.54 -2.91 4.97
C PHE A 173 3.04 -2.98 5.23
N THR A 174 2.50 -1.92 5.83
CA THR A 174 1.07 -1.66 5.99
C THR A 174 0.74 -0.27 5.48
N ILE A 175 -0.50 -0.05 5.05
CA ILE A 175 -1.02 1.26 4.63
C ILE A 175 -1.83 1.86 5.78
N LEU A 176 -1.60 3.13 6.09
CA LEU A 176 -2.42 3.83 7.08
C LEU A 176 -3.75 4.24 6.47
N THR A 177 -4.80 4.10 7.28
CA THR A 177 -6.15 4.52 6.89
C THR A 177 -6.71 5.51 7.91
N THR A 178 -7.56 6.41 7.44
CA THR A 178 -8.23 7.45 8.23
C THR A 178 -9.72 7.52 7.89
N GLU A 179 -10.46 8.42 8.52
CA GLU A 179 -11.84 8.71 8.16
C GLU A 179 -11.96 9.14 6.69
N PRO A 180 -13.06 8.80 6.01
CA PRO A 180 -13.21 9.14 4.61
C PRO A 180 -13.49 10.65 4.46
N ASN A 181 -13.02 11.24 3.36
CA ASN A 181 -13.47 12.57 2.94
C ASN A 181 -14.86 12.49 2.27
N ALA A 182 -15.42 13.65 1.90
CA ALA A 182 -16.76 13.73 1.29
C ALA A 182 -16.90 12.94 -0.02
N LEU A 183 -15.82 12.73 -0.78
CA LEU A 183 -15.83 11.92 -2.00
C LEU A 183 -15.86 10.41 -1.70
N CYS A 184 -15.11 9.98 -0.70
CA CYS A 184 -14.97 8.56 -0.33
C CYS A 184 -16.13 8.07 0.54
N ALA A 185 -16.72 8.91 1.38
CA ALA A 185 -17.73 8.54 2.37
C ALA A 185 -18.95 7.78 1.79
N PRO A 186 -19.48 8.12 0.60
CA PRO A 186 -20.56 7.34 -0.02
C PRO A 186 -20.16 5.93 -0.46
N ILE A 187 -18.87 5.68 -0.64
CA ILE A 187 -18.33 4.42 -1.16
C ILE A 187 -17.88 3.51 -0.01
N HIS A 188 -17.10 4.07 0.93
CA HIS A 188 -16.57 3.33 2.07
C HIS A 188 -16.36 4.25 3.28
N ASN A 189 -16.48 3.70 4.49
CA ASN A 189 -16.33 4.43 5.76
C ASN A 189 -14.88 4.72 6.18
N ARG A 190 -13.91 4.38 5.36
CA ARG A 190 -12.48 4.66 5.54
C ARG A 190 -11.83 4.99 4.20
N MET A 191 -10.68 5.68 4.24
CA MET A 191 -9.82 5.90 3.10
C MET A 191 -8.35 5.76 3.50
N PRO A 192 -7.42 5.47 2.57
CA PRO A 192 -5.99 5.53 2.87
C PRO A 192 -5.57 6.97 3.21
N VAL A 193 -4.56 7.12 4.07
CA VAL A 193 -3.88 8.40 4.26
C VAL A 193 -3.05 8.67 3.01
N ILE A 194 -3.53 9.61 2.18
CA ILE A 194 -2.89 10.02 0.93
C ILE A 194 -1.97 11.19 1.21
N LEU A 195 -0.74 11.11 0.74
CA LEU A 195 0.30 12.13 0.85
C LEU A 195 0.56 12.73 -0.51
N GLY A 196 0.30 14.02 -0.66
CA GLY A 196 0.77 14.78 -1.82
C GLY A 196 2.30 14.88 -1.81
N ARG A 197 2.90 15.25 -2.95
CA ARG A 197 4.37 15.30 -3.11
C ARG A 197 5.06 16.16 -2.04
N ASP A 198 4.41 17.25 -1.62
CA ASP A 198 4.94 18.18 -0.62
C ASP A 198 4.96 17.58 0.80
N ASP A 199 4.10 16.59 1.07
CA ASP A 199 4.00 15.93 2.37
C ASP A 199 5.04 14.81 2.56
N TRP A 200 5.70 14.34 1.49
CA TRP A 200 6.56 13.16 1.54
C TRP A 200 7.75 13.31 2.46
N SER A 201 8.39 14.48 2.48
CA SER A 201 9.55 14.73 3.36
C SER A 201 9.13 14.78 4.83
N GLY A 202 7.99 15.40 5.13
CA GLY A 202 7.42 15.42 6.49
C GLY A 202 7.00 14.02 6.96
N TRP A 203 6.44 13.18 6.06
CA TRP A 203 6.10 11.80 6.41
C TRP A 203 7.34 10.96 6.77
N LEU A 204 8.41 11.10 5.99
CA LEU A 204 9.68 10.43 6.24
C LEU A 204 10.52 11.10 7.36
N GLY A 205 10.14 12.28 7.81
CA GLY A 205 10.81 13.10 8.81
C GLY A 205 10.56 12.69 10.25
N THR A 206 10.22 13.64 11.11
CA THR A 206 9.99 13.44 12.54
C THR A 206 8.63 12.81 12.85
N VAL A 207 8.46 12.32 14.08
CA VAL A 207 7.17 11.77 14.56
C VAL A 207 6.07 12.83 14.57
N ASP A 208 6.41 14.06 14.94
CA ASP A 208 5.42 15.13 15.05
C ASP A 208 4.95 15.62 13.68
N GLU A 209 5.86 15.72 12.70
CA GLU A 209 5.48 15.95 11.30
C GLU A 209 4.54 14.86 10.79
N ARG A 210 4.85 13.58 11.04
CA ARG A 210 3.97 12.45 10.66
C ARG A 210 2.59 12.55 11.27
N LYS A 211 2.49 12.90 12.56
CA LYS A 211 1.18 13.06 13.24
C LYS A 211 0.31 14.10 12.57
N SER A 212 0.89 15.22 12.12
CA SER A 212 0.16 16.29 11.42
C SER A 212 -0.41 15.85 10.07
N LEU A 213 0.14 14.79 9.47
CA LEU A 213 -0.26 14.25 8.19
C LEU A 213 -1.29 13.11 8.29
N LEU A 214 -1.64 12.66 9.49
CA LEU A 214 -2.66 11.63 9.73
C LEU A 214 -4.08 12.18 9.54
N ARG A 215 -4.43 12.56 8.32
CA ARG A 215 -5.70 13.19 7.97
C ARG A 215 -6.20 12.73 6.60
N SER A 216 -7.48 12.95 6.37
CA SER A 216 -8.10 12.73 5.06
C SER A 216 -7.51 13.70 4.01
N PHE A 217 -7.29 13.19 2.82
CA PHE A 217 -6.88 14.04 1.68
C PHE A 217 -8.07 14.89 1.20
N PRO A 218 -7.87 16.14 0.76
CA PRO A 218 -8.95 17.03 0.33
C PRO A 218 -9.77 16.43 -0.82
N ALA A 219 -11.10 16.35 -0.65
CA ALA A 219 -12.01 15.73 -1.61
C ALA A 219 -11.98 16.45 -2.98
N GLU A 220 -11.85 17.76 -2.96
CA GLU A 220 -11.77 18.62 -4.16
C GLU A 220 -10.52 18.37 -5.02
N ARG A 221 -9.52 17.72 -4.46
CA ARG A 221 -8.29 17.31 -5.16
C ARG A 221 -8.33 15.86 -5.65
N MET A 222 -9.45 15.17 -5.44
CA MET A 222 -9.66 13.78 -5.85
C MET A 222 -10.73 13.67 -6.93
N GLU A 223 -10.72 12.55 -7.62
CA GLU A 223 -11.76 12.11 -8.54
C GLU A 223 -12.01 10.62 -8.38
N CYS A 224 -13.23 10.18 -8.68
CA CYS A 224 -13.59 8.76 -8.68
C CYS A 224 -14.61 8.45 -9.78
N TRP A 225 -14.65 7.19 -10.19
CA TRP A 225 -15.64 6.68 -11.13
C TRP A 225 -15.85 5.18 -10.97
N PRO A 226 -17.03 4.67 -11.38
CA PRO A 226 -17.31 3.25 -11.37
C PRO A 226 -16.45 2.52 -12.41
N VAL A 227 -16.01 1.32 -12.06
CA VAL A 227 -15.22 0.44 -12.94
C VAL A 227 -15.85 -0.94 -13.05
N GLY A 228 -15.39 -1.74 -14.00
CA GLY A 228 -15.88 -3.08 -14.24
C GLY A 228 -15.65 -4.03 -13.06
N LYS A 229 -16.57 -4.99 -12.85
CA LYS A 229 -16.48 -5.99 -11.76
C LYS A 229 -15.27 -6.94 -11.90
N ALA A 230 -14.59 -6.95 -13.06
CA ALA A 230 -13.40 -7.77 -13.31
C ALA A 230 -12.25 -7.50 -12.31
N VAL A 231 -12.15 -6.27 -11.76
CA VAL A 231 -11.17 -5.92 -10.73
C VAL A 231 -11.30 -6.77 -9.45
N GLY A 232 -12.46 -7.36 -9.20
CA GLY A 232 -12.68 -8.28 -8.08
C GLY A 232 -11.78 -9.51 -8.10
N ASN A 233 -11.38 -9.99 -9.28
CA ASN A 233 -10.46 -11.10 -9.43
C ASN A 233 -9.01 -10.59 -9.38
N VAL A 234 -8.24 -11.02 -8.38
CA VAL A 234 -6.84 -10.64 -8.18
C VAL A 234 -5.87 -11.09 -9.29
N ARG A 235 -6.32 -11.97 -10.18
CA ARG A 235 -5.52 -12.46 -11.31
C ARG A 235 -5.60 -11.52 -12.53
N ASN A 236 -6.59 -10.63 -12.54
CA ASN A 236 -6.73 -9.65 -13.62
C ASN A 236 -5.80 -8.47 -13.31
N GLU A 237 -4.92 -8.13 -14.25
CA GLU A 237 -3.88 -7.09 -14.10
C GLU A 237 -3.84 -6.13 -15.29
N GLU A 238 -4.90 -6.10 -16.11
CA GLU A 238 -4.91 -5.37 -17.36
C GLU A 238 -5.31 -3.91 -17.20
N ALA A 239 -4.79 -3.01 -18.06
CA ALA A 239 -5.09 -1.59 -18.06
C ALA A 239 -6.60 -1.24 -18.07
N PRO A 240 -7.50 -1.96 -18.78
CA PRO A 240 -8.93 -1.69 -18.77
C PRO A 240 -9.61 -1.75 -17.40
N LEU A 241 -8.96 -2.29 -16.38
CA LEU A 241 -9.53 -2.35 -15.02
C LEU A 241 -9.80 -0.97 -14.39
N ILE A 242 -9.09 0.07 -14.86
CA ILE A 242 -9.31 1.46 -14.39
C ILE A 242 -10.27 2.26 -15.27
N GLU A 243 -10.77 1.69 -16.34
CA GLU A 243 -11.66 2.39 -17.27
C GLU A 243 -13.04 2.58 -16.67
N ARG A 244 -13.61 3.78 -16.93
CA ARG A 244 -14.96 4.11 -16.47
C ARG A 244 -15.99 3.24 -17.19
N VAL A 245 -16.96 2.73 -16.44
CA VAL A 245 -18.14 2.06 -16.97
C VAL A 245 -19.42 2.85 -16.66
N ALA A 246 -20.44 2.69 -17.48
CA ALA A 246 -21.79 3.17 -17.17
C ALA A 246 -22.42 2.27 -16.10
N ILE A 247 -23.16 2.86 -15.15
CA ILE A 247 -23.93 2.18 -14.09
C ILE A 247 -25.39 2.59 -14.14
#